data_fe0716b0ad589c8168b882689d57eb43
#
_entry.id   fe0716b0ad589c8168b882689d57eb43
#
_cell.length_a   1.000
_cell.length_b   1.000
_cell.length_c   1.000
_cell.angle_alpha   90.00
_cell.angle_beta   90.00
_cell.angle_gamma   90.00
#
_symmetry.space_group_name_H-M   'P 1'
#
loop_
_entity.id
_entity.type
_entity.pdbx_description
1 polymer ?
#
loop_
_entity_poly.entity_id
_entity_poly.type
_entity_poly.pdbx_seq_one_letter_code
_entity_poly.pdbx_strand_id
1 'polypeptide(L)'
;PTVTPRGRHAAAWREGDTLHLFYSRAEDRPEQILVSRIDLSIPWQQWTATPPEVVLAPECAWEGACLPSQMSRWGASKVPVHQLRDPAIFEKEGKLYLLYSGAGEINLGIARLHLL
;
A
#
# COMPACT_ATOMS: atom_id res chain seq x y z
N PRO A 1 0.96 14.64 -13.23
CA PRO A 1 0.04 13.48 -13.16
C PRO A 1 -0.31 13.13 -11.71
N THR A 2 -1.54 12.74 -11.50
CA THR A 2 -2.02 12.27 -10.20
C THR A 2 -2.25 10.76 -10.25
N VAL A 3 -1.71 10.02 -9.28
CA VAL A 3 -1.88 8.57 -9.22
C VAL A 3 -3.31 8.23 -8.78
N THR A 4 -3.73 8.79 -7.67
CA THR A 4 -5.06 8.56 -7.10
C THR A 4 -5.39 9.67 -6.10
N PRO A 5 -6.68 10.08 -6.00
CA PRO A 5 -7.11 10.94 -4.89
C PRO A 5 -6.99 10.18 -3.57
N ARG A 6 -6.73 10.91 -2.49
CA ARG A 6 -6.66 10.36 -1.12
C ARG A 6 -5.52 9.37 -0.87
N GLY A 7 -4.64 9.17 -1.84
CA GLY A 7 -3.46 8.31 -1.67
C GLY A 7 -2.48 8.92 -0.68
N ARG A 8 -1.86 8.05 0.14
CA ARG A 8 -0.84 8.45 1.10
C ARG A 8 0.19 7.35 1.33
N HIS A 9 1.37 7.75 1.81
CA HIS A 9 2.44 6.84 2.21
C HIS A 9 2.84 5.86 1.09
N ALA A 10 3.37 6.40 -0.01
CA ALA A 10 3.74 5.60 -1.16
C ALA A 10 5.14 5.01 -1.04
N ALA A 11 5.31 3.79 -1.53
CA ALA A 11 6.58 3.15 -1.80
C ALA A 11 6.63 2.74 -3.27
N ALA A 12 7.81 2.80 -3.88
CA ALA A 12 7.96 2.54 -5.30
C ALA A 12 8.98 1.43 -5.56
N TRP A 13 8.70 0.61 -6.56
CA TRP A 13 9.61 -0.39 -7.07
C TRP A 13 9.62 -0.34 -8.59
N ARG A 14 10.81 -0.19 -9.19
CA ARG A 14 10.96 -0.18 -10.63
C ARG A 14 11.40 -1.56 -11.14
N GLU A 15 10.68 -2.07 -12.13
CA GLU A 15 11.04 -3.27 -12.87
C GLU A 15 10.99 -2.95 -14.35
N GLY A 16 12.18 -2.84 -15.00
CA GLY A 16 12.26 -2.39 -16.39
C GLY A 16 11.64 -1.02 -16.56
N ASP A 17 10.66 -0.91 -17.46
CA ASP A 17 9.91 0.32 -17.71
C ASP A 17 8.59 0.39 -16.95
N THR A 18 8.40 -0.48 -15.98
CA THR A 18 7.21 -0.47 -15.13
C THR A 18 7.56 0.02 -13.73
N LEU A 19 6.85 1.02 -13.26
CA LEU A 19 6.93 1.48 -11.88
C LEU A 19 5.74 0.93 -11.11
N HIS A 20 6.02 0.14 -10.09
CA HIS A 20 5.00 -0.33 -9.15
C HIS A 20 4.93 0.65 -7.99
N LEU A 21 3.76 1.23 -7.75
CA LEU A 21 3.51 2.13 -6.63
C LEU A 21 2.61 1.44 -5.62
N PHE A 22 3.13 1.25 -4.42
CA PHE A 22 2.39 0.71 -3.29
C PHE A 22 1.96 1.86 -2.39
N TYR A 23 0.71 1.89 -1.99
CA TYR A 23 0.15 2.97 -1.18
C TYR A 23 -1.10 2.51 -0.46
N SER A 24 -1.61 3.34 0.43
CA SER A 24 -2.95 3.20 0.98
C SER A 24 -3.73 4.47 0.70
N ARG A 25 -5.04 4.46 0.95
CA ARG A 25 -5.88 5.64 0.77
C ARG A 25 -6.64 5.94 2.04
N ALA A 26 -6.61 7.22 2.44
CA ALA A 26 -7.50 7.72 3.48
C ALA A 26 -8.96 7.56 3.03
N GLU A 27 -9.85 7.33 3.98
CA GLU A 27 -11.28 7.15 3.77
C GLU A 27 -11.68 5.82 3.11
N ASP A 28 -10.74 4.94 2.79
CA ASP A 28 -11.07 3.56 2.38
C ASP A 28 -11.62 2.75 3.57
N ARG A 29 -12.42 1.74 3.26
CA ARG A 29 -13.07 0.88 4.27
C ARG A 29 -12.85 -0.60 3.94
N PRO A 30 -11.84 -1.27 4.56
CA PRO A 30 -10.80 -0.69 5.41
C PRO A 30 -9.70 -0.04 4.57
N GLU A 31 -8.85 0.76 5.19
CA GLU A 31 -7.60 1.16 4.56
C GLU A 31 -6.69 -0.06 4.46
N GLN A 32 -6.07 -0.25 3.29
CA GLN A 32 -5.32 -1.46 2.95
C GLN A 32 -4.22 -1.11 1.95
N ILE A 33 -3.29 -2.03 1.74
CA ILE A 33 -2.18 -1.80 0.82
C ILE A 33 -2.64 -2.08 -0.61
N LEU A 34 -2.48 -1.09 -1.46
CA LEU A 34 -2.85 -1.10 -2.87
C LEU A 34 -1.60 -0.99 -3.73
N VAL A 35 -1.69 -1.43 -4.99
CA VAL A 35 -0.67 -1.20 -6.01
C VAL A 35 -1.31 -0.65 -7.27
N SER A 36 -0.64 0.33 -7.88
CA SER A 36 -0.89 0.79 -9.24
C SER A 36 0.42 0.76 -10.01
N ARG A 37 0.35 0.70 -11.32
CA ARG A 37 1.51 0.64 -12.20
C ARG A 37 1.53 1.82 -13.16
N ILE A 38 2.73 2.29 -13.46
CA ILE A 38 2.95 3.36 -14.42
C ILE A 38 3.95 2.87 -15.46
N ASP A 39 3.63 3.10 -16.73
CA ASP A 39 4.55 2.86 -17.84
C ASP A 39 5.55 4.01 -17.92
N LEU A 40 6.82 3.72 -17.65
CA LEU A 40 7.90 4.71 -17.66
C LEU A 40 8.49 4.92 -19.06
N SER A 41 8.08 4.15 -20.07
CA SER A 41 8.61 4.29 -21.44
C SER A 41 8.10 5.52 -22.18
N ILE A 42 7.08 6.18 -21.65
CA ILE A 42 6.48 7.40 -22.21
C ILE A 42 6.91 8.64 -21.40
N PRO A 43 6.80 9.86 -21.97
CA PRO A 43 7.13 11.08 -21.24
C PRO A 43 6.34 11.22 -19.94
N TRP A 44 6.98 11.71 -18.88
CA TRP A 44 6.37 11.77 -17.55
C TRP A 44 5.08 12.57 -17.49
N GLN A 45 4.93 13.57 -18.37
CA GLN A 45 3.70 14.37 -18.45
C GLN A 45 2.49 13.54 -18.86
N GLN A 46 2.71 12.37 -19.47
CA GLN A 46 1.67 11.46 -19.95
C GLN A 46 1.50 10.24 -19.04
N TRP A 47 2.25 10.16 -17.95
CA TRP A 47 2.13 9.03 -17.02
C TRP A 47 0.73 8.96 -16.45
N THR A 48 0.18 7.74 -16.49
CA THR A 48 -1.13 7.41 -15.94
C THR A 48 -1.02 6.12 -15.16
N ALA A 49 -1.51 6.13 -13.93
CA ALA A 49 -1.51 4.94 -13.10
C ALA A 49 -2.66 4.01 -13.48
N THR A 50 -2.42 2.71 -13.44
CA THR A 50 -3.48 1.72 -13.57
C THR A 50 -4.45 1.83 -12.39
N PRO A 51 -5.70 1.34 -12.54
CA PRO A 51 -6.60 1.24 -11.40
C PRO A 51 -5.96 0.46 -10.25
N PRO A 52 -6.24 0.81 -9.01
CA PRO A 52 -5.64 0.15 -7.86
C PRO A 52 -6.07 -1.30 -7.73
N GLU A 53 -5.10 -2.15 -7.39
CA GLU A 53 -5.34 -3.55 -7.03
C GLU A 53 -4.97 -3.75 -5.56
N VAL A 54 -5.72 -4.57 -4.83
CA VAL A 54 -5.41 -4.87 -3.43
C VAL A 54 -4.24 -5.84 -3.39
N VAL A 55 -3.18 -5.45 -2.69
CA VAL A 55 -2.01 -6.28 -2.45
C VAL A 55 -2.16 -7.04 -1.15
N LEU A 56 -2.55 -6.34 -0.10
CA LEU A 56 -2.69 -6.91 1.23
C LEU A 56 -3.77 -6.16 2.00
N ALA A 57 -4.70 -6.92 2.57
CA ALA A 57 -5.73 -6.44 3.49
C ALA A 57 -5.49 -7.04 4.87
N PRO A 58 -6.05 -6.46 5.95
CA PRO A 58 -5.94 -7.06 7.27
C PRO A 58 -6.48 -8.50 7.29
N GLU A 59 -5.66 -9.46 7.70
CA GLU A 59 -6.02 -10.89 7.77
C GLU A 59 -5.79 -11.47 9.17
N CYS A 60 -4.75 -11.01 9.86
CA CYS A 60 -4.38 -11.48 11.18
C CYS A 60 -4.94 -10.58 12.28
N ALA A 61 -5.13 -11.15 13.48
CA ALA A 61 -5.64 -10.37 14.60
C ALA A 61 -4.76 -9.16 14.92
N TRP A 62 -3.43 -9.30 14.86
CA TRP A 62 -2.50 -8.20 15.11
C TRP A 62 -2.54 -7.11 14.03
N GLU A 63 -3.10 -7.41 12.86
CA GLU A 63 -3.34 -6.43 11.79
C GLU A 63 -4.67 -5.69 11.99
N GLY A 64 -5.44 -6.05 12.99
CA GLY A 64 -6.74 -5.45 13.27
C GLY A 64 -7.91 -6.15 12.60
N ALA A 65 -7.71 -7.35 12.01
CA ALA A 65 -8.76 -8.06 11.27
C ALA A 65 -9.97 -8.45 12.13
N CYS A 66 -9.79 -8.58 13.45
CA CYS A 66 -10.88 -8.90 14.38
C CYS A 66 -11.63 -7.67 14.87
N LEU A 67 -11.19 -6.46 14.50
CA LEU A 67 -11.84 -5.21 14.85
C LEU A 67 -12.88 -4.84 13.79
N PRO A 68 -13.84 -3.97 14.11
CA PRO A 68 -14.83 -3.54 13.13
C PRO A 68 -14.18 -2.89 11.91
N SER A 69 -14.63 -3.27 10.71
CA SER A 69 -14.24 -2.59 9.48
C SER A 69 -14.88 -1.21 9.47
N GLN A 70 -14.08 -0.18 9.23
CA GLN A 70 -14.56 1.20 9.22
C GLN A 70 -13.78 2.04 8.21
N MET A 71 -14.37 3.13 7.80
CA MET A 71 -13.73 4.11 6.93
C MET A 71 -12.53 4.72 7.66
N SER A 72 -11.37 4.73 7.02
CA SER A 72 -10.17 5.32 7.61
C SER A 72 -10.26 6.85 7.61
N ARG A 73 -9.52 7.46 8.52
CA ARG A 73 -9.46 8.91 8.67
C ARG A 73 -8.08 9.43 8.32
N TRP A 74 -8.02 10.69 7.96
CA TRP A 74 -6.75 11.39 7.82
C TRP A 74 -6.06 11.52 9.20
N GLY A 75 -4.73 11.50 9.17
CA GLY A 75 -3.92 11.64 10.38
C GLY A 75 -3.53 10.29 10.99
N ALA A 76 -2.77 10.36 12.09
CA ALA A 76 -2.24 9.19 12.77
C ALA A 76 -3.34 8.39 13.49
N SER A 77 -3.17 7.07 13.51
CA SER A 77 -4.01 6.18 14.28
C SER A 77 -3.33 5.88 15.62
N LYS A 78 -3.93 6.33 16.71
CA LYS A 78 -3.40 6.15 18.07
C LYS A 78 -3.98 4.94 18.79
N VAL A 79 -4.99 4.32 18.21
CA VAL A 79 -5.65 3.13 18.75
C VAL A 79 -5.68 2.04 17.66
N PRO A 80 -5.77 0.75 18.04
CA PRO A 80 -5.88 -0.32 17.06
C PRO A 80 -7.15 -0.18 16.22
N VAL A 81 -7.00 -0.34 14.90
CA VAL A 81 -8.09 -0.29 13.93
C VAL A 81 -7.90 -1.36 12.87
N HIS A 82 -8.95 -1.71 12.15
CA HIS A 82 -8.94 -2.69 11.05
C HIS A 82 -8.38 -2.02 9.79
N GLN A 83 -7.05 -1.75 9.77
CA GLN A 83 -6.39 -1.02 8.68
C GLN A 83 -4.93 -1.43 8.54
N LEU A 84 -4.43 -1.43 7.28
CA LEU A 84 -3.01 -1.50 6.95
C LEU A 84 -2.59 -0.19 6.29
N ARG A 85 -1.40 0.30 6.65
CA ARG A 85 -0.86 1.57 6.16
C ARG A 85 0.66 1.49 5.95
N ASP A 86 1.23 2.59 5.46
CA ASP A 86 2.67 2.89 5.46
C ASP A 86 3.53 1.81 4.79
N PRO A 87 3.27 1.47 3.50
CA PRO A 87 4.08 0.47 2.83
C PRO A 87 5.52 0.94 2.62
N ALA A 88 6.47 0.02 2.76
CA ALA A 88 7.86 0.20 2.37
C ALA A 88 8.34 -1.05 1.65
N ILE A 89 9.26 -0.90 0.70
CA ILE A 89 9.78 -2.01 -0.10
C ILE A 89 11.22 -2.27 0.27
N PHE A 90 11.55 -3.55 0.40
CA PHE A 90 12.88 -4.03 0.67
C PHE A 90 13.21 -5.20 -0.27
N GLU A 91 14.39 -5.16 -0.89
CA GLU A 91 14.86 -6.24 -1.74
C GLU A 91 16.05 -6.95 -1.12
N LYS A 92 16.03 -8.27 -1.18
CA LYS A 92 17.17 -9.11 -0.80
C LYS A 92 17.22 -10.35 -1.68
N GLU A 93 18.38 -10.58 -2.30
CA GLU A 93 18.64 -11.77 -3.11
C GLU A 93 17.57 -12.00 -4.20
N GLY A 94 17.18 -10.93 -4.88
CA GLY A 94 16.16 -10.97 -5.93
C GLY A 94 14.73 -11.14 -5.44
N LYS A 95 14.51 -11.13 -4.14
CA LYS A 95 13.18 -11.24 -3.53
C LYS A 95 12.73 -9.89 -3.00
N LEU A 96 11.46 -9.57 -3.20
CA LEU A 96 10.85 -8.34 -2.70
C LEU A 96 10.04 -8.62 -1.44
N TYR A 97 10.17 -7.71 -0.50
CA TYR A 97 9.40 -7.73 0.75
C TYR A 97 8.68 -6.41 0.93
N LEU A 98 7.46 -6.50 1.42
CA LEU A 98 6.64 -5.36 1.80
C LEU A 98 6.65 -5.25 3.32
N LEU A 99 7.08 -4.11 3.84
CA LEU A 99 6.90 -3.76 5.23
C LEU A 99 5.67 -2.85 5.31
N TYR A 100 4.88 -3.00 6.34
CA TYR A 100 3.65 -2.23 6.49
C TYR A 100 3.28 -2.08 7.97
N SER A 101 2.50 -1.07 8.30
CA SER A 101 1.92 -0.96 9.63
C SER A 101 0.55 -1.65 9.67
N GLY A 102 0.31 -2.39 10.74
CA GLY A 102 -0.94 -3.11 10.98
C GLY A 102 -1.70 -2.58 12.18
N ALA A 103 -2.99 -2.90 12.27
CA ALA A 103 -3.93 -2.35 13.23
C ALA A 103 -3.89 -0.80 13.22
N GLY A 104 -3.84 -0.21 12.02
CA GLY A 104 -3.52 1.19 11.81
C GLY A 104 -2.02 1.42 11.89
N GLU A 105 -1.54 2.05 12.95
CA GLU A 105 -0.11 2.35 13.14
C GLU A 105 0.46 1.73 14.42
N ILE A 106 -0.13 0.61 14.89
CA ILE A 106 0.25 -0.01 16.16
C ILE A 106 1.38 -1.03 16.01
N ASN A 107 1.39 -1.80 14.90
CA ASN A 107 2.32 -2.90 14.66
C ASN A 107 3.03 -2.72 13.33
N LEU A 108 4.18 -3.40 13.18
CA LEU A 108 4.86 -3.55 11.90
C LEU A 108 4.81 -5.00 11.46
N GLY A 109 4.47 -5.19 10.20
CA GLY A 109 4.47 -6.50 9.56
C GLY A 109 5.42 -6.55 8.37
N ILE A 110 5.73 -7.75 7.93
CA ILE A 110 6.50 -8.01 6.72
C ILE A 110 5.83 -9.13 5.92
N ALA A 111 5.71 -8.93 4.63
CA ALA A 111 5.18 -9.93 3.71
C ALA A 111 6.09 -10.04 2.49
N ARG A 112 6.18 -11.23 1.91
CA ARG A 112 6.89 -11.40 0.66
C ARG A 112 5.98 -11.04 -0.50
N LEU A 113 6.50 -10.23 -1.44
CA LEU A 113 5.78 -9.86 -2.66
C LEU A 113 6.17 -10.77 -3.81
N HIS A 114 5.18 -11.18 -4.58
CA HIS A 114 5.35 -11.84 -5.87
C HIS A 114 4.73 -10.95 -6.94
N LEU A 115 5.56 -10.36 -7.79
CA LEU A 115 5.10 -9.54 -8.91
C LEU A 115 4.82 -10.44 -10.11
N LEU A 116 3.64 -10.31 -10.65
CA LEU A 116 3.21 -11.06 -11.83
C LEU A 116 3.34 -10.20 -13.09
#